data_d89c8e595976c049ce3249764194df74
#
_entry.id   d89c8e595976c049ce3249764194df74
#
_cell.length_a   1.000
_cell.length_b   1.000
_cell.length_c   1.000
_cell.angle_alpha   90.00
_cell.angle_beta   90.00
_cell.angle_gamma   90.00
#
_symmetry.space_group_name_H-M   'P 1'
#
loop_
_entity.id
_entity.type
_entity.pdbx_description
1 polymer ?
#
loop_
_entity_poly.entity_id
_entity_poly.type
_entity_poly.pdbx_seq_one_letter_code
_entity_poly.pdbx_strand_id
1 'polypeptide(L)'
;TDKAYSYKITEDWREFVTTGFGKDYVAVDIYDVTDPTAPALVKSFGQDGYKIASRMIDGVLYLCSSYYPANPEKGDETTFAPRLYDGDAATVVPCGSIGLMPDGNSMTYAVAASYDSASSERLSSQSVLGGGDNVYMNKDNLYLCASIYDDGAGKTYKDGSYTVTDYTSSVNTVVNRFAIADGKLTFAANGAVPGAHNNQFSLDERDGYLRMATTE
;
A
#
# COMPACT_ATOMS: atom_id res chain seq x y z
N THR A 1 -3.07 -0.01 16.83
CA THR A 1 -4.31 0.64 17.32
C THR A 1 -4.61 1.80 16.40
N ASP A 2 -5.71 1.71 15.66
CA ASP A 2 -6.20 2.84 14.87
C ASP A 2 -6.39 4.00 15.85
N LYS A 3 -5.59 5.06 15.72
CA LYS A 3 -5.89 6.30 16.42
C LYS A 3 -7.23 6.76 15.86
N ALA A 4 -8.32 6.49 16.58
CA ALA A 4 -9.62 7.02 16.25
C ALA A 4 -9.49 8.54 16.25
N TYR A 5 -9.65 9.16 15.08
CA TYR A 5 -9.74 10.61 14.99
C TYR A 5 -10.97 11.04 15.76
N SER A 6 -10.78 11.77 16.86
CA SER A 6 -11.88 12.45 17.50
C SER A 6 -12.26 13.63 16.62
N TYR A 7 -13.31 13.47 15.83
CA TYR A 7 -13.88 14.61 15.10
C TYR A 7 -14.46 15.59 16.10
N LYS A 8 -13.88 16.76 16.20
CA LYS A 8 -14.53 17.87 16.84
C LYS A 8 -15.56 18.41 15.84
N ILE A 9 -16.82 18.07 16.03
CA ILE A 9 -17.91 18.68 15.26
C ILE A 9 -17.95 20.15 15.68
N THR A 10 -17.45 21.04 14.84
CA THR A 10 -17.66 22.46 14.97
C THR A 10 -18.93 22.83 14.21
N GLU A 11 -19.66 23.85 14.67
CA GLU A 11 -20.89 24.30 14.01
C GLU A 11 -20.65 24.88 12.59
N ASP A 12 -19.39 25.10 12.21
CA ASP A 12 -18.99 25.55 10.87
C ASP A 12 -18.50 24.39 10.01
N TRP A 13 -19.36 23.89 9.12
CA TRP A 13 -19.06 22.83 8.17
C TRP A 13 -17.89 23.17 7.19
N ARG A 14 -17.58 24.47 7.00
CA ARG A 14 -16.43 24.92 6.17
C ARG A 14 -15.10 24.61 6.85
N GLU A 15 -15.07 24.72 8.17
CA GLU A 15 -13.90 24.30 8.96
C GLU A 15 -13.74 22.78 8.92
N PHE A 16 -14.85 22.04 8.90
CA PHE A 16 -14.85 20.58 8.70
C PHE A 16 -14.27 20.17 7.34
N VAL A 17 -14.62 20.86 6.24
CA VAL A 17 -14.11 20.56 4.89
C VAL A 17 -12.63 20.93 4.74
N THR A 18 -12.14 21.96 5.42
CA THR A 18 -10.74 22.39 5.35
C THR A 18 -9.81 21.69 6.34
N THR A 19 -10.33 21.21 7.46
CA THR A 19 -9.54 20.52 8.49
C THR A 19 -9.80 19.01 8.56
N GLY A 20 -10.88 18.55 7.96
CA GLY A 20 -11.43 17.20 8.15
C GLY A 20 -10.79 16.10 7.33
N PHE A 21 -9.96 16.40 6.34
CA PHE A 21 -9.10 15.39 5.72
C PHE A 21 -7.74 15.41 6.42
N GLY A 22 -7.75 15.00 7.69
CA GLY A 22 -6.53 14.56 8.35
C GLY A 22 -5.89 13.50 7.46
N LYS A 23 -4.58 13.57 7.24
CA LYS A 23 -3.89 12.54 6.46
C LYS A 23 -4.10 11.23 7.19
N ASP A 24 -4.77 10.28 6.54
CA ASP A 24 -4.89 8.96 7.08
C ASP A 24 -3.50 8.34 7.17
N TYR A 25 -3.15 7.82 8.33
CA TYR A 25 -1.91 7.09 8.54
C TYR A 25 -2.14 5.89 9.45
N VAL A 26 -1.33 4.88 9.27
CA VAL A 26 -1.32 3.68 10.12
C VAL A 26 -0.21 3.83 11.14
N ALA A 27 -0.56 3.68 12.43
CA ALA A 27 0.41 3.66 13.52
C ALA A 27 0.85 2.24 13.85
N VAL A 28 2.11 2.12 14.29
CA VAL A 28 2.72 0.92 14.89
C VAL A 28 3.27 1.33 16.25
N ASP A 29 2.63 0.88 17.30
CA ASP A 29 3.05 1.13 18.67
C ASP A 29 3.66 -0.15 19.27
N ILE A 30 4.86 -0.02 19.81
CA ILE A 30 5.60 -1.10 20.48
C ILE A 30 5.50 -0.87 21.97
N TYR A 31 4.99 -1.86 22.71
CA TYR A 31 4.82 -1.80 24.15
C TYR A 31 5.72 -2.83 24.83
N ASP A 32 6.34 -2.43 25.94
CA ASP A 32 6.85 -3.35 26.94
C ASP A 32 5.67 -3.89 27.77
N VAL A 33 5.53 -5.20 27.76
CA VAL A 33 4.48 -5.93 28.48
C VAL A 33 5.06 -6.85 29.59
N THR A 34 6.27 -6.58 30.06
CA THR A 34 6.90 -7.30 31.17
C THR A 34 6.00 -7.29 32.39
N ASP A 35 5.34 -6.16 32.67
CA ASP A 35 4.18 -6.10 33.56
C ASP A 35 2.91 -6.00 32.71
N PRO A 36 2.14 -7.09 32.53
CA PRO A 36 0.93 -7.08 31.71
C PRO A 36 -0.21 -6.24 32.30
N THR A 37 -0.11 -5.81 33.56
CA THR A 37 -1.10 -4.93 34.19
C THR A 37 -0.81 -3.45 33.95
N ALA A 38 0.40 -3.12 33.48
CA ALA A 38 0.84 -1.76 33.22
C ALA A 38 1.73 -1.71 31.94
N PRO A 39 1.18 -1.97 30.73
CA PRO A 39 1.95 -1.90 29.49
C PRO A 39 2.55 -0.52 29.29
N ALA A 40 3.85 -0.43 29.01
CA ALA A 40 4.56 0.82 28.78
C ALA A 40 4.87 1.00 27.28
N LEU A 41 4.46 2.15 26.69
CA LEU A 41 4.81 2.48 25.30
C LEU A 41 6.32 2.72 25.20
N VAL A 42 6.99 1.91 24.38
CA VAL A 42 8.44 2.02 24.11
C VAL A 42 8.67 2.92 22.90
N LYS A 43 7.95 2.69 21.81
CA LYS A 43 8.16 3.38 20.54
C LYS A 43 6.88 3.45 19.73
N SER A 44 6.73 4.54 18.97
CA SER A 44 5.65 4.72 18.02
C SER A 44 6.21 5.06 16.65
N PHE A 45 5.74 4.36 15.62
CA PHE A 45 6.00 4.62 14.21
C PHE A 45 4.70 4.84 13.47
N GLY A 46 4.81 5.31 12.21
CA GLY A 46 3.68 5.38 11.32
C GLY A 46 4.09 5.45 9.86
N GLN A 47 3.11 5.27 9.00
CA GLN A 47 3.21 5.49 7.55
C GLN A 47 1.87 5.98 7.01
N ASP A 48 1.91 6.86 5.99
CA ASP A 48 0.70 7.41 5.38
C ASP A 48 -0.17 6.30 4.77
N GLY A 49 -1.48 6.55 4.75
CA GLY A 49 -2.50 5.73 4.11
C GLY A 49 -3.22 4.75 5.02
N TYR A 50 -4.07 3.90 4.39
CA TYR A 50 -4.85 2.86 5.07
C TYR A 50 -4.08 1.55 5.10
N LYS A 51 -4.22 0.79 6.19
CA LYS A 51 -3.63 -0.55 6.28
C LYS A 51 -4.24 -1.48 5.22
N ILE A 52 -3.38 -2.05 4.37
CA ILE A 52 -3.72 -3.16 3.47
C ILE A 52 -3.55 -4.49 4.22
N ALA A 53 -2.37 -4.71 4.78
CA ALA A 53 -2.02 -5.94 5.46
C ALA A 53 -0.94 -5.72 6.51
N SER A 54 -0.90 -6.61 7.49
CA SER A 54 0.23 -6.72 8.42
C SER A 54 0.53 -8.19 8.71
N ARG A 55 1.81 -8.52 8.90
CA ARG A 55 2.27 -9.86 9.26
C ARG A 55 3.40 -9.75 10.26
N MET A 56 3.41 -10.64 11.24
CA MET A 56 4.52 -10.80 12.19
C MET A 56 5.26 -12.09 11.84
N ILE A 57 6.56 -11.98 11.58
CA ILE A 57 7.44 -13.12 11.30
C ILE A 57 8.72 -12.93 12.10
N ASP A 58 9.06 -13.88 12.95
CA ASP A 58 10.29 -13.92 13.75
C ASP A 58 10.58 -12.60 14.51
N GLY A 59 9.52 -12.00 15.10
CA GLY A 59 9.64 -10.76 15.88
C GLY A 59 9.65 -9.48 15.03
N VAL A 60 9.59 -9.59 13.70
CA VAL A 60 9.51 -8.44 12.78
C VAL A 60 8.09 -8.27 12.29
N LEU A 61 7.52 -7.08 12.50
CA LEU A 61 6.24 -6.68 11.93
C LEU A 61 6.46 -6.09 10.54
N TYR A 62 5.80 -6.66 9.54
CA TYR A 62 5.69 -6.11 8.19
C TYR A 62 4.32 -5.47 8.02
N LEU A 63 4.30 -4.19 7.65
CA LEU A 63 3.09 -3.41 7.47
C LEU A 63 3.02 -2.87 6.05
N CYS A 64 1.89 -3.09 5.38
CA CYS A 64 1.58 -2.49 4.08
C CYS A 64 0.40 -1.54 4.22
N SER A 65 0.51 -0.34 3.63
CA SER A 65 -0.57 0.63 3.55
C SER A 65 -0.74 1.14 2.12
N SER A 66 -1.94 1.64 1.83
CA SER A 66 -2.32 2.28 0.58
C SER A 66 -2.55 3.76 0.83
N TYR A 67 -1.80 4.62 0.17
CA TYR A 67 -1.87 6.07 0.30
C TYR A 67 -2.29 6.72 -1.01
N TYR A 68 -3.29 7.60 -0.95
CA TYR A 68 -3.73 8.43 -2.07
C TYR A 68 -3.55 9.91 -1.72
N PRO A 69 -2.74 10.69 -2.49
CA PRO A 69 -2.56 12.11 -2.24
C PRO A 69 -3.83 12.89 -2.63
N ALA A 70 -4.38 13.66 -1.69
CA ALA A 70 -5.62 14.39 -1.91
C ALA A 70 -5.48 15.55 -2.90
N ASN A 71 -4.39 16.31 -2.81
CA ASN A 71 -4.15 17.52 -3.60
C ASN A 71 -2.68 17.59 -4.03
N PRO A 72 -2.26 16.80 -5.04
CA PRO A 72 -0.87 16.81 -5.50
C PRO A 72 -0.55 18.11 -6.26
N GLU A 73 0.55 18.76 -5.90
CA GLU A 73 1.07 19.95 -6.56
C GLU A 73 2.36 19.61 -7.32
N LYS A 74 2.41 19.98 -8.60
CA LYS A 74 3.58 19.73 -9.43
C LYS A 74 4.81 20.47 -8.90
N GLY A 75 5.87 19.73 -8.60
CA GLY A 75 7.14 20.27 -8.10
C GLY A 75 7.25 20.35 -6.58
N ASP A 76 6.21 19.99 -5.86
CA ASP A 76 6.24 19.88 -4.39
C ASP A 76 5.94 18.43 -3.95
N GLU A 77 7.00 17.65 -3.74
CA GLU A 77 6.89 16.25 -3.32
C GLU A 77 6.23 16.08 -1.96
N THR A 78 6.21 17.11 -1.13
CA THR A 78 5.57 17.04 0.20
C THR A 78 4.06 16.93 0.13
N THR A 79 3.47 17.24 -1.04
CA THR A 79 2.03 17.20 -1.29
C THR A 79 1.54 15.85 -1.82
N PHE A 80 2.44 15.03 -2.40
CA PHE A 80 2.05 13.78 -3.04
C PHE A 80 2.86 12.56 -2.61
N ALA A 81 4.13 12.69 -2.22
CA ALA A 81 4.90 11.55 -1.77
C ALA A 81 4.47 11.11 -0.36
N PRO A 82 4.43 9.78 -0.08
CA PRO A 82 4.05 9.27 1.23
C PRO A 82 5.08 9.66 2.30
N ARG A 83 4.64 9.70 3.55
CA ARG A 83 5.48 9.98 4.71
C ARG A 83 5.60 8.76 5.59
N LEU A 84 6.75 8.71 6.25
CA LEU A 84 7.05 7.77 7.33
C LEU A 84 7.23 8.57 8.62
N TYR A 85 6.70 8.06 9.71
CA TYR A 85 6.72 8.72 11.02
C TYR A 85 7.60 7.94 11.99
N ASP A 86 8.32 8.67 12.83
CA ASP A 86 9.08 8.18 13.98
C ASP A 86 8.73 9.08 15.17
N GLY A 87 7.83 8.62 16.03
CA GLY A 87 7.14 9.49 16.98
C GLY A 87 6.43 10.63 16.27
N ASP A 88 6.74 11.86 16.66
CA ASP A 88 6.17 13.08 16.05
C ASP A 88 6.91 13.54 14.79
N ALA A 89 8.08 12.96 14.48
CA ALA A 89 8.86 13.31 13.30
C ALA A 89 8.32 12.64 12.04
N ALA A 90 8.06 13.45 11.00
CA ALA A 90 7.61 12.98 9.69
C ALA A 90 8.72 13.17 8.65
N THR A 91 8.99 12.14 7.87
CA THR A 91 9.94 12.16 6.75
C THR A 91 9.23 11.80 5.46
N VAL A 92 9.31 12.67 4.45
CA VAL A 92 8.80 12.39 3.10
C VAL A 92 9.68 11.34 2.44
N VAL A 93 9.08 10.32 1.82
CA VAL A 93 9.81 9.35 1.01
C VAL A 93 10.31 10.06 -0.26
N PRO A 94 11.63 10.10 -0.50
CA PRO A 94 12.17 10.78 -1.68
C PRO A 94 11.63 10.17 -2.98
N CYS A 95 11.18 10.99 -3.94
CA CYS A 95 10.63 10.53 -5.21
C CYS A 95 11.56 9.56 -5.96
N GLY A 96 12.87 9.79 -5.90
CA GLY A 96 13.87 8.92 -6.53
C GLY A 96 13.97 7.51 -5.93
N SER A 97 13.38 7.26 -4.76
CA SER A 97 13.32 5.94 -4.11
C SER A 97 11.96 5.25 -4.26
N ILE A 98 11.00 5.88 -4.94
CA ILE A 98 9.67 5.32 -5.18
C ILE A 98 9.72 4.50 -6.47
N GLY A 99 9.40 3.21 -6.36
CA GLY A 99 9.21 2.33 -7.52
C GLY A 99 7.95 2.70 -8.32
N LEU A 100 7.93 2.33 -9.59
CA LEU A 100 6.74 2.46 -10.41
C LEU A 100 6.17 1.08 -10.71
N MET A 101 4.85 0.92 -10.54
CA MET A 101 4.16 -0.28 -10.99
C MET A 101 4.12 -0.28 -12.52
N PRO A 102 4.59 -1.35 -13.21
CA PRO A 102 4.45 -1.45 -14.66
C PRO A 102 2.99 -1.28 -15.07
N ASP A 103 2.75 -0.49 -16.10
CA ASP A 103 1.41 -0.18 -16.64
C ASP A 103 0.41 0.39 -15.61
N GLY A 104 0.90 0.80 -14.44
CA GLY A 104 0.08 1.41 -13.39
C GLY A 104 -0.49 2.76 -13.84
N ASN A 105 -1.81 2.89 -13.75
CA ASN A 105 -2.56 4.10 -14.09
C ASN A 105 -3.17 4.79 -12.86
N SER A 106 -2.84 4.31 -11.66
CA SER A 106 -3.33 4.83 -10.39
C SER A 106 -2.31 5.79 -9.76
N MET A 107 -2.80 6.85 -9.13
CA MET A 107 -2.00 7.74 -8.27
C MET A 107 -1.86 7.23 -6.83
N THR A 108 -2.28 5.99 -6.57
CA THR A 108 -2.18 5.36 -5.26
C THR A 108 -0.77 4.83 -5.04
N TYR A 109 -0.23 5.11 -3.87
CA TYR A 109 1.03 4.52 -3.42
C TYR A 109 0.76 3.32 -2.53
N ALA A 110 1.52 2.26 -2.72
CA ALA A 110 1.66 1.23 -1.72
C ALA A 110 2.95 1.47 -0.94
N VAL A 111 2.86 1.48 0.38
CA VAL A 111 4.00 1.65 1.29
C VAL A 111 4.14 0.38 2.11
N ALA A 112 5.30 -0.28 2.03
CA ALA A 112 5.62 -1.45 2.81
C ALA A 112 6.81 -1.13 3.73
N ALA A 113 6.67 -1.37 5.02
CA ALA A 113 7.74 -1.16 5.99
C ALA A 113 7.84 -2.34 6.96
N SER A 114 9.03 -2.52 7.52
CA SER A 114 9.32 -3.55 8.52
C SER A 114 9.85 -2.94 9.81
N TYR A 115 9.38 -3.48 10.94
CA TYR A 115 9.65 -2.98 12.28
C TYR A 115 10.05 -4.15 13.18
N ASP A 116 11.22 -4.06 13.80
CA ASP A 116 11.69 -5.06 14.75
C ASP A 116 11.16 -4.74 16.15
N SER A 117 10.45 -5.70 16.75
CA SER A 117 9.88 -5.55 18.09
C SER A 117 10.95 -5.58 19.19
N ALA A 118 12.08 -6.23 18.96
CA ALA A 118 13.14 -6.36 19.96
C ALA A 118 14.02 -5.11 20.04
N SER A 119 14.48 -4.58 18.90
CA SER A 119 15.27 -3.35 18.86
C SER A 119 14.42 -2.08 18.88
N SER A 120 13.11 -2.21 18.64
CA SER A 120 12.19 -1.07 18.47
C SER A 120 12.66 -0.13 17.35
N GLU A 121 13.09 -0.70 16.22
CA GLU A 121 13.59 0.04 15.05
C GLU A 121 12.74 -0.28 13.80
N ARG A 122 12.62 0.72 12.91
CA ARG A 122 12.18 0.48 11.54
C ARG A 122 13.37 -0.01 10.72
N LEU A 123 13.33 -1.28 10.27
CA LEU A 123 14.44 -1.91 9.58
C LEU A 123 14.53 -1.52 8.11
N SER A 124 13.36 -1.34 7.45
CA SER A 124 13.31 -0.95 6.04
C SER A 124 11.96 -0.33 5.68
N SER A 125 11.93 0.35 4.54
CA SER A 125 10.70 0.79 3.88
C SER A 125 10.86 0.78 2.38
N GLN A 126 9.77 0.48 1.66
CA GLN A 126 9.66 0.49 0.22
C GLN A 126 8.35 1.18 -0.16
N SER A 127 8.36 1.96 -1.24
CA SER A 127 7.17 2.60 -1.78
C SER A 127 7.06 2.35 -3.26
N VAL A 128 5.84 2.07 -3.74
CA VAL A 128 5.53 1.85 -5.16
C VAL A 128 4.33 2.69 -5.54
N LEU A 129 4.45 3.49 -6.61
CA LEU A 129 3.35 4.23 -7.22
C LEU A 129 2.68 3.35 -8.29
N GLY A 130 1.37 3.37 -8.36
CA GLY A 130 0.56 2.63 -9.32
C GLY A 130 -0.44 1.68 -8.68
N GLY A 131 -0.57 1.74 -7.37
CA GLY A 131 -1.51 0.92 -6.60
C GLY A 131 -0.88 -0.34 -6.02
N GLY A 132 -1.74 -1.13 -5.41
CA GLY A 132 -1.46 -2.36 -4.70
C GLY A 132 -2.46 -2.47 -3.56
N ASP A 133 -3.35 -3.45 -3.67
CA ASP A 133 -4.46 -3.64 -2.74
C ASP A 133 -4.42 -5.02 -2.09
N ASN A 134 -3.58 -5.90 -2.61
CA ASN A 134 -3.42 -7.25 -2.10
C ASN A 134 -1.96 -7.58 -1.80
N VAL A 135 -1.75 -8.25 -0.66
CA VAL A 135 -0.43 -8.67 -0.19
C VAL A 135 -0.45 -10.16 0.12
N TYR A 136 0.39 -10.92 -0.57
CA TYR A 136 0.78 -12.27 -0.17
C TYR A 136 2.19 -12.22 0.41
N MET A 137 2.42 -12.94 1.48
CA MET A 137 3.72 -12.94 2.16
C MET A 137 4.02 -14.29 2.78
N ASN A 138 5.26 -14.73 2.62
CA ASN A 138 5.87 -15.81 3.37
C ASN A 138 7.13 -15.30 4.10
N LYS A 139 7.96 -16.17 4.64
CA LYS A 139 9.17 -15.78 5.39
C LYS A 139 10.27 -15.17 4.51
N ASP A 140 10.29 -15.47 3.21
CA ASP A 140 11.38 -15.11 2.30
C ASP A 140 10.98 -13.98 1.34
N ASN A 141 9.66 -13.77 1.13
CA ASN A 141 9.15 -12.81 0.15
C ASN A 141 7.84 -12.14 0.57
N LEU A 142 7.71 -10.87 0.17
CA LEU A 142 6.45 -10.13 0.16
C LEU A 142 6.10 -9.82 -1.29
N TYR A 143 4.86 -10.14 -1.69
CA TYR A 143 4.30 -9.87 -3.00
C TYR A 143 3.17 -8.85 -2.84
N LEU A 144 3.30 -7.74 -3.56
CA LEU A 144 2.30 -6.70 -3.64
C LEU A 144 1.64 -6.77 -5.01
N CYS A 145 0.32 -6.98 -5.04
CA CYS A 145 -0.44 -7.18 -6.26
C CYS A 145 -1.41 -6.02 -6.50
N ALA A 146 -1.62 -5.69 -7.78
CA ALA A 146 -2.64 -4.75 -8.24
C ALA A 146 -3.31 -5.28 -9.51
N SER A 147 -4.63 -5.18 -9.59
CA SER A 147 -5.35 -5.43 -10.85
C SER A 147 -5.42 -4.13 -11.66
N ILE A 148 -4.86 -4.16 -12.86
CA ILE A 148 -4.84 -3.03 -13.80
C ILE A 148 -5.87 -3.33 -14.89
N TYR A 149 -6.85 -2.45 -15.01
CA TYR A 149 -7.91 -2.52 -16.02
C TYR A 149 -7.56 -1.61 -17.19
N ASP A 150 -7.64 -2.15 -18.40
CA ASP A 150 -7.54 -1.42 -19.65
C ASP A 150 -8.91 -1.47 -20.33
N ASP A 151 -9.56 -0.32 -20.44
CA ASP A 151 -10.87 -0.21 -21.09
C ASP A 151 -10.80 -0.37 -22.61
N GLY A 152 -9.59 -0.49 -23.17
CA GLY A 152 -9.34 -0.70 -24.59
C GLY A 152 -9.83 0.44 -25.49
N ALA A 153 -9.45 0.41 -26.75
CA ALA A 153 -10.01 1.31 -27.75
C ALA A 153 -11.39 0.78 -28.19
N GLY A 154 -12.44 1.48 -27.84
CA GLY A 154 -13.82 1.13 -28.26
C GLY A 154 -13.94 1.05 -29.79
N LYS A 155 -14.49 -0.04 -30.32
CA LYS A 155 -14.85 -0.16 -31.75
C LYS A 155 -16.27 0.34 -31.93
N THR A 156 -16.38 1.47 -32.65
CA THR A 156 -17.69 2.07 -32.97
C THR A 156 -18.19 1.57 -34.29
N TYR A 157 -19.43 1.08 -34.31
CA TYR A 157 -20.14 0.65 -35.53
C TYR A 157 -21.60 1.13 -35.47
N LYS A 158 -22.28 1.09 -36.63
CA LYS A 158 -23.69 1.42 -36.72
C LYS A 158 -24.53 0.15 -36.74
N ASP A 159 -25.54 0.10 -35.87
CA ASP A 159 -26.59 -0.90 -35.88
C ASP A 159 -27.92 -0.19 -36.10
N GLY A 160 -28.43 -0.21 -37.33
CA GLY A 160 -29.58 0.59 -37.75
C GLY A 160 -29.33 2.11 -37.59
N SER A 161 -30.17 2.78 -36.82
CA SER A 161 -30.02 4.19 -36.49
C SER A 161 -29.19 4.48 -35.27
N TYR A 162 -28.71 3.45 -34.56
CA TYR A 162 -27.91 3.58 -33.34
C TYR A 162 -26.42 3.50 -33.67
N THR A 163 -25.64 4.25 -32.89
CA THR A 163 -24.17 4.11 -32.85
C THR A 163 -23.84 3.30 -31.62
N VAL A 164 -23.23 2.13 -31.83
CA VAL A 164 -22.81 1.24 -30.74
C VAL A 164 -21.29 1.33 -30.64
N THR A 165 -20.78 1.47 -29.42
CA THR A 165 -19.35 1.38 -29.16
C THR A 165 -19.11 0.14 -28.30
N ASP A 166 -18.36 -0.79 -28.85
CA ASP A 166 -17.98 -2.04 -28.19
C ASP A 166 -16.59 -1.87 -27.57
N TYR A 167 -16.51 -1.99 -26.26
CA TYR A 167 -15.25 -1.89 -25.52
C TYR A 167 -14.75 -3.31 -25.20
N THR A 168 -13.55 -3.62 -25.62
CA THR A 168 -12.88 -4.86 -25.20
C THR A 168 -12.02 -4.49 -23.99
N SER A 169 -12.58 -4.62 -22.80
CA SER A 169 -11.80 -4.46 -21.57
C SER A 169 -10.90 -5.66 -21.35
N SER A 170 -9.69 -5.43 -20.91
CA SER A 170 -8.79 -6.46 -20.41
C SER A 170 -8.34 -6.12 -19.00
N VAL A 171 -7.99 -7.13 -18.24
CA VAL A 171 -7.44 -6.96 -16.89
C VAL A 171 -6.17 -7.78 -16.76
N ASN A 172 -5.15 -7.18 -16.17
CA ASN A 172 -3.92 -7.86 -15.80
C ASN A 172 -3.66 -7.67 -14.31
N THR A 173 -3.17 -8.69 -13.64
CA THR A 173 -2.62 -8.55 -12.30
C THR A 173 -1.12 -8.32 -12.39
N VAL A 174 -0.67 -7.17 -11.94
CA VAL A 174 0.74 -6.83 -11.78
C VAL A 174 1.19 -7.18 -10.38
N VAL A 175 2.39 -7.73 -10.26
CA VAL A 175 2.98 -8.21 -9.02
C VAL A 175 4.35 -7.59 -8.84
N ASN A 176 4.58 -6.97 -7.69
CA ASN A 176 5.92 -6.58 -7.23
C ASN A 176 6.37 -7.53 -6.13
N ARG A 177 7.54 -8.10 -6.28
CA ARG A 177 8.18 -8.97 -5.31
C ARG A 177 9.25 -8.21 -4.54
N PHE A 178 9.20 -8.28 -3.24
CA PHE A 178 10.24 -7.83 -2.32
C PHE A 178 10.81 -9.03 -1.59
N ALA A 179 12.13 -9.24 -1.72
CA ALA A 179 12.84 -10.24 -0.94
C ALA A 179 12.97 -9.79 0.52
N ILE A 180 12.89 -10.74 1.44
CA ILE A 180 13.05 -10.53 2.87
C ILE A 180 14.37 -11.17 3.30
N ALA A 181 15.26 -10.35 3.87
CA ALA A 181 16.51 -10.82 4.46
C ALA A 181 16.80 -9.98 5.72
N ASP A 182 17.08 -10.63 6.83
CA ASP A 182 17.35 -9.98 8.12
C ASP A 182 16.25 -8.96 8.52
N GLY A 183 14.99 -9.32 8.25
CA GLY A 183 13.84 -8.46 8.52
C GLY A 183 13.64 -7.30 7.53
N LYS A 184 14.53 -7.11 6.55
CA LYS A 184 14.48 -6.00 5.59
C LYS A 184 13.81 -6.41 4.29
N LEU A 185 13.03 -5.46 3.74
CA LEU A 185 12.41 -5.57 2.43
C LEU A 185 13.32 -4.96 1.37
N THR A 186 13.59 -5.70 0.28
CA THR A 186 14.35 -5.21 -0.86
C THR A 186 13.62 -5.57 -2.14
N PHE A 187 13.38 -4.60 -3.02
CA PHE A 187 12.77 -4.88 -4.31
C PHE A 187 13.58 -5.92 -5.09
N ALA A 188 12.94 -6.96 -5.59
CA ALA A 188 13.59 -8.08 -6.25
C ALA A 188 13.16 -8.23 -7.72
N ALA A 189 11.87 -8.12 -8.00
CA ALA A 189 11.33 -8.30 -9.36
C ALA A 189 9.91 -7.77 -9.47
N ASN A 190 9.45 -7.59 -10.70
CA ASN A 190 8.04 -7.41 -11.03
C ASN A 190 7.65 -8.27 -12.23
N GLY A 191 6.35 -8.42 -12.42
CA GLY A 191 5.77 -9.15 -13.56
C GLY A 191 4.27 -8.94 -13.60
N ALA A 192 3.65 -9.43 -14.69
CA ALA A 192 2.20 -9.36 -14.86
C ALA A 192 1.67 -10.70 -15.39
N VAL A 193 0.43 -11.01 -15.02
CA VAL A 193 -0.33 -12.15 -15.52
C VAL A 193 -1.71 -11.69 -15.98
N PRO A 194 -2.30 -12.31 -17.03
CA PRO A 194 -3.67 -12.02 -17.44
C PRO A 194 -4.69 -12.31 -16.34
N GLY A 195 -5.76 -11.54 -16.31
CA GLY A 195 -6.87 -11.71 -15.37
C GLY A 195 -6.68 -10.95 -14.05
N ALA A 196 -7.79 -10.78 -13.34
CA ALA A 196 -7.83 -10.20 -12.01
C ALA A 196 -7.57 -11.25 -10.93
N HIS A 197 -6.73 -10.96 -9.97
CA HIS A 197 -6.61 -11.77 -8.77
C HIS A 197 -7.78 -11.49 -7.82
N ASN A 198 -8.22 -12.48 -7.05
CA ASN A 198 -9.34 -12.32 -6.14
C ASN A 198 -8.90 -11.75 -4.78
N ASN A 199 -7.91 -12.39 -4.15
CA ASN A 199 -7.41 -12.01 -2.83
C ASN A 199 -6.08 -12.73 -2.53
N GLN A 200 -5.53 -12.51 -1.31
CA GLN A 200 -4.27 -13.13 -0.88
C GLN A 200 -4.24 -14.68 -0.95
N PHE A 201 -5.39 -15.34 -0.92
CA PHE A 201 -5.48 -16.82 -1.00
C PHE A 201 -5.44 -17.33 -2.45
N SER A 202 -5.47 -16.43 -3.42
CA SER A 202 -5.24 -16.75 -4.84
C SER A 202 -3.76 -16.91 -5.19
N LEU A 203 -2.86 -16.65 -4.23
CA LEU A 203 -1.42 -16.70 -4.40
C LEU A 203 -0.81 -17.75 -3.47
N ASP A 204 0.22 -18.41 -3.98
CA ASP A 204 1.03 -19.36 -3.23
C ASP A 204 2.44 -19.41 -3.83
N GLU A 205 3.47 -19.57 -2.99
CA GLU A 205 4.85 -19.79 -3.45
C GLU A 205 5.30 -21.20 -3.09
N ARG A 206 5.81 -21.91 -4.11
CA ARG A 206 6.37 -23.23 -3.92
C ARG A 206 7.56 -23.46 -4.84
N ASP A 207 8.63 -24.02 -4.28
CA ASP A 207 9.86 -24.36 -5.00
C ASP A 207 10.46 -23.18 -5.80
N GLY A 208 10.35 -21.94 -5.25
CA GLY A 208 10.81 -20.71 -5.90
C GLY A 208 9.89 -20.15 -7.00
N TYR A 209 8.70 -20.74 -7.20
CA TYR A 209 7.71 -20.27 -8.16
C TYR A 209 6.51 -19.66 -7.44
N LEU A 210 6.16 -18.42 -7.82
CA LEU A 210 4.87 -17.86 -7.46
C LEU A 210 3.79 -18.49 -8.34
N ARG A 211 2.77 -19.07 -7.69
CA ARG A 211 1.57 -19.61 -8.36
C ARG A 211 0.42 -18.65 -8.07
N MET A 212 -0.36 -18.33 -9.08
CA MET A 212 -1.47 -17.40 -8.96
C MET A 212 -2.69 -17.92 -9.71
N ALA A 213 -3.87 -17.77 -9.10
CA ALA A 213 -5.14 -17.99 -9.76
C ALA A 213 -5.79 -16.63 -10.06
N THR A 214 -6.15 -16.42 -11.33
CA THR A 214 -6.79 -15.20 -11.81
C THR A 214 -8.10 -15.52 -12.53
N THR A 215 -8.96 -14.51 -12.66
CA THR A 215 -10.21 -14.57 -13.45
C THR A 215 -10.08 -13.59 -14.62
N GLU A 216 -10.32 -14.05 -15.83
CA GLU A 216 -10.41 -13.29 -17.08
C GLU A 216 -11.87 -12.97 -17.43
#